data_c72fe9d84455658ac29429c354ac53c4
#
_entry.id   c72fe9d84455658ac29429c354ac53c4
#
_cell.length_a   1.000
_cell.length_b   1.000
_cell.length_c   1.000
_cell.angle_alpha   90.00
_cell.angle_beta   90.00
_cell.angle_gamma   90.00
#
_symmetry.space_group_name_H-M   'P 1'
#
loop_
_entity.id
_entity.type
_entity.pdbx_description
1 polymer ?
#
loop_
_entity_poly.entity_id
_entity_poly.type
_entity_poly.pdbx_seq_one_letter_code
_entity_poly.pdbx_strand_id
1 'polypeptide(L)'
;MALLGYTRISTVHQDDQLQRDALLKAGVLSEHIYSDVVSGSKDVRTRPGMMKLLQFVRAEDTIVVWRIDRLGRSLLDVLATVADFRARGIQVQSISDGIDPSTTSGRLLLHMLSTLAEYERELIIERVNAGIATARTSGAIFGRPLSDPELIAQKLQVVQAARAGGKSATAAAQLVGWSRATFYRHQAGLSPSQ
;
A
#
# COMPACT_ATOMS: atom_id res chain seq x y z
N MET A 1 10.39 8.93 24.44
CA MET A 1 9.96 9.93 23.43
C MET A 1 11.20 10.50 22.76
N ALA A 2 11.48 10.13 21.52
CA ALA A 2 12.56 10.67 20.70
C ALA A 2 11.99 11.60 19.62
N LEU A 3 12.77 12.60 19.19
CA LEU A 3 12.46 13.43 18.04
C LEU A 3 13.22 12.89 16.82
N LEU A 4 12.49 12.54 15.76
CA LEU A 4 13.04 12.01 14.52
C LEU A 4 12.69 12.97 13.39
N GLY A 5 13.68 13.53 12.72
CA GLY A 5 13.50 14.50 11.64
C GLY A 5 13.34 13.81 10.28
N TYR A 6 12.47 14.36 9.44
CA TYR A 6 12.38 13.93 8.04
C TYR A 6 12.41 15.14 7.10
N THR A 7 13.30 15.07 6.11
CA THR A 7 13.37 16.05 5.02
C THR A 7 13.12 15.40 3.68
N ARG A 8 12.50 16.15 2.76
CA ARG A 8 12.32 15.73 1.37
C ARG A 8 12.57 16.89 0.43
N ILE A 9 13.44 16.67 -0.53
CA ILE A 9 13.75 17.63 -1.59
C ILE A 9 13.53 17.00 -2.96
N SER A 10 13.06 17.79 -3.92
CA SER A 10 12.87 17.36 -5.31
C SER A 10 14.09 17.66 -6.18
N THR A 11 14.87 18.68 -5.84
CA THR A 11 16.07 19.14 -6.53
C THR A 11 17.04 19.80 -5.55
N VAL A 12 18.32 19.81 -5.91
CA VAL A 12 19.48 19.96 -5.03
C VAL A 12 19.64 21.36 -4.37
N HIS A 13 20.02 21.38 -3.12
CA HIS A 13 20.88 22.22 -2.26
C HIS A 13 20.25 23.29 -1.36
N GLN A 14 19.39 24.21 -1.76
CA GLN A 14 18.97 25.29 -0.84
C GLN A 14 17.82 24.89 0.11
N ASP A 15 16.86 24.11 -0.36
CA ASP A 15 15.71 23.69 0.46
C ASP A 15 16.08 22.63 1.52
N ASP A 16 17.11 21.80 1.29
CA ASP A 16 17.52 20.78 2.26
C ASP A 16 18.15 21.41 3.50
N GLN A 17 19.07 22.35 3.30
CA GLN A 17 19.74 23.03 4.41
C GLN A 17 18.74 23.76 5.30
N LEU A 18 17.79 24.49 4.71
CA LEU A 18 16.76 25.20 5.44
C LEU A 18 15.87 24.26 6.26
N GLN A 19 15.46 23.11 5.67
CA GLN A 19 14.70 22.09 6.38
C GLN A 19 15.51 21.51 7.55
N ARG A 20 16.78 21.13 7.31
CA ARG A 20 17.66 20.58 8.36
C ARG A 20 17.89 21.55 9.51
N ASP A 21 18.17 22.81 9.18
CA ASP A 21 18.38 23.85 10.21
C ASP A 21 17.12 24.07 11.06
N ALA A 22 15.95 24.03 10.44
CA ALA A 22 14.68 24.11 11.16
C ALA A 22 14.47 22.91 12.11
N LEU A 23 14.80 21.69 11.66
CA LEU A 23 14.70 20.48 12.48
C LEU A 23 15.68 20.52 13.66
N LEU A 24 16.93 20.93 13.42
CA LEU A 24 17.94 21.08 14.48
C LEU A 24 17.50 22.11 15.53
N LYS A 25 16.96 23.27 15.09
CA LYS A 25 16.39 24.29 16.00
C LYS A 25 15.20 23.77 16.81
N ALA A 26 14.43 22.84 16.26
CA ALA A 26 13.33 22.17 16.96
C ALA A 26 13.79 21.07 17.94
N GLY A 27 15.11 20.85 18.08
CA GLY A 27 15.69 19.89 19.02
C GLY A 27 15.91 18.48 18.44
N VAL A 28 15.76 18.28 17.14
CA VAL A 28 16.10 16.99 16.51
C VAL A 28 17.62 16.85 16.43
N LEU A 29 18.15 15.71 16.86
CA LEU A 29 19.58 15.42 16.73
C LEU A 29 19.95 15.18 15.26
N SER A 30 21.13 15.64 14.83
CA SER A 30 21.57 15.51 13.43
C SER A 30 21.60 14.06 12.93
N GLU A 31 21.93 13.11 13.80
CA GLU A 31 21.94 11.67 13.51
C GLU A 31 20.54 11.05 13.36
N HIS A 32 19.51 11.75 13.87
CA HIS A 32 18.11 11.35 13.75
C HIS A 32 17.38 12.05 12.61
N ILE A 33 18.10 12.72 11.70
CA ILE A 33 17.51 13.34 10.51
C ILE A 33 17.64 12.41 9.31
N TYR A 34 16.51 11.96 8.80
CA TYR A 34 16.39 11.11 7.62
C TYR A 34 16.00 11.95 6.42
N SER A 35 16.69 11.78 5.30
CA SER A 35 16.50 12.61 4.12
C SER A 35 16.21 11.78 2.88
N ASP A 36 15.32 12.27 2.03
CA ASP A 36 15.06 11.71 0.71
C ASP A 36 15.20 12.79 -0.36
N VAL A 37 16.00 12.47 -1.39
CA VAL A 37 16.15 13.28 -2.60
C VAL A 37 15.30 12.62 -3.68
N VAL A 38 14.00 12.90 -3.69
CA VAL A 38 13.05 12.27 -4.59
C VAL A 38 11.93 13.22 -4.96
N SER A 39 11.41 13.06 -6.19
CA SER A 39 10.18 13.72 -6.61
C SER A 39 9.04 13.41 -5.64
N GLY A 40 8.19 14.38 -5.36
CA GLY A 40 7.00 14.21 -4.53
C GLY A 40 6.03 13.15 -5.06
N SER A 41 6.13 12.73 -6.33
CA SER A 41 5.27 11.73 -6.94
C SER A 41 5.45 10.29 -6.41
N LYS A 42 6.59 9.97 -5.77
CA LYS A 42 6.81 8.65 -5.18
C LYS A 42 6.04 8.50 -3.86
N ASP A 43 5.46 7.32 -3.67
CA ASP A 43 4.81 6.96 -2.41
C ASP A 43 5.81 7.12 -1.24
N VAL A 44 5.36 7.75 -0.16
CA VAL A 44 6.19 8.04 1.02
C VAL A 44 6.79 6.77 1.62
N ARG A 45 6.05 5.68 1.63
CA ARG A 45 6.47 4.39 2.20
C ARG A 45 7.56 3.69 1.40
N THR A 46 7.76 4.06 0.13
CA THR A 46 8.80 3.50 -0.73
C THR A 46 10.08 4.34 -0.77
N ARG A 47 10.10 5.48 -0.08
CA ARG A 47 11.26 6.37 -0.02
C ARG A 47 12.31 5.80 0.94
N PRO A 48 13.58 5.68 0.51
CA PRO A 48 14.61 5.02 1.32
C PRO A 48 14.85 5.66 2.70
N GLY A 49 14.86 7.00 2.78
CA GLY A 49 15.01 7.72 4.05
C GLY A 49 13.82 7.52 4.97
N MET A 50 12.60 7.59 4.45
CA MET A 50 11.39 7.29 5.21
C MET A 50 11.37 5.84 5.69
N MET A 51 11.76 4.88 4.85
CA MET A 51 11.84 3.47 5.26
C MET A 51 12.81 3.27 6.43
N LYS A 52 13.99 3.92 6.38
CA LYS A 52 14.95 3.89 7.50
C LYS A 52 14.32 4.49 8.76
N LEU A 53 13.70 5.67 8.67
CA LEU A 53 13.03 6.30 9.80
C LEU A 53 11.98 5.36 10.42
N LEU A 54 11.15 4.71 9.59
CA LEU A 54 10.10 3.79 10.04
C LEU A 54 10.62 2.53 10.75
N GLN A 55 11.89 2.15 10.53
CA GLN A 55 12.53 1.04 11.25
C GLN A 55 12.98 1.45 12.67
N PHE A 56 13.23 2.73 12.89
CA PHE A 56 13.71 3.24 14.19
C PHE A 56 12.59 3.80 15.07
N VAL A 57 11.56 4.40 14.47
CA VAL A 57 10.49 5.07 15.19
C VAL A 57 9.67 4.06 16.02
N ARG A 58 9.34 4.45 17.24
CA ARG A 58 8.53 3.67 18.19
C ARG A 58 7.26 4.44 18.55
N ALA A 59 6.33 3.75 19.20
CA ALA A 59 5.20 4.42 19.85
C ALA A 59 5.71 5.49 20.83
N GLU A 60 5.01 6.61 20.92
CA GLU A 60 5.33 7.81 21.70
C GLU A 60 6.48 8.69 21.14
N ASP A 61 7.17 8.27 20.07
CA ASP A 61 8.11 9.14 19.40
C ASP A 61 7.39 10.16 18.50
N THR A 62 8.08 11.27 18.21
CA THR A 62 7.56 12.35 17.37
C THR A 62 8.36 12.46 16.09
N ILE A 63 7.70 12.34 14.96
CA ILE A 63 8.27 12.65 13.65
C ILE A 63 8.10 14.15 13.40
N VAL A 64 9.22 14.85 13.24
CA VAL A 64 9.28 16.29 13.00
C VAL A 64 9.59 16.55 11.54
N VAL A 65 8.77 17.37 10.90
CA VAL A 65 8.96 17.84 9.52
C VAL A 65 8.93 19.35 9.46
N TRP A 66 9.59 19.94 8.48
CA TRP A 66 9.48 21.38 8.26
C TRP A 66 8.05 21.76 7.82
N ARG A 67 7.48 21.01 6.85
CA ARG A 67 6.09 21.15 6.39
C ARG A 67 5.45 19.78 6.22
N ILE A 68 4.15 19.70 6.49
CA ILE A 68 3.41 18.44 6.46
C ILE A 68 3.36 17.83 5.04
N ASP A 69 3.46 18.65 3.99
CA ASP A 69 3.51 18.21 2.59
C ASP A 69 4.74 17.34 2.25
N ARG A 70 5.74 17.32 3.13
CA ARG A 70 6.87 16.38 3.00
C ARG A 70 6.46 14.93 3.18
N LEU A 71 5.37 14.69 3.93
CA LEU A 71 4.86 13.35 4.27
C LEU A 71 3.97 12.71 3.20
N GLY A 72 3.69 13.38 2.09
CA GLY A 72 2.85 12.82 1.03
C GLY A 72 3.13 13.40 -0.35
N ARG A 73 2.42 12.91 -1.36
CA ARG A 73 2.41 13.41 -2.74
C ARG A 73 1.14 14.23 -3.06
N SER A 74 0.13 14.06 -2.25
CA SER A 74 -1.16 14.77 -2.30
C SER A 74 -1.66 14.99 -0.88
N LEU A 75 -2.67 15.83 -0.73
CA LEU A 75 -3.32 16.03 0.58
C LEU A 75 -3.81 14.69 1.16
N LEU A 76 -4.49 13.86 0.37
CA LEU A 76 -4.98 12.54 0.80
C LEU A 76 -3.86 11.63 1.28
N ASP A 77 -2.72 11.63 0.60
CA ASP A 77 -1.56 10.82 0.96
C ASP A 77 -0.94 11.29 2.29
N VAL A 78 -0.87 12.60 2.50
CA VAL A 78 -0.45 13.20 3.77
C VAL A 78 -1.40 12.79 4.90
N LEU A 79 -2.70 12.94 4.68
CA LEU A 79 -3.73 12.57 5.67
C LEU A 79 -3.64 11.09 6.04
N ALA A 80 -3.54 10.21 5.05
CA ALA A 80 -3.39 8.77 5.27
C ALA A 80 -2.11 8.42 6.03
N THR A 81 -0.99 9.12 5.74
CA THR A 81 0.28 8.93 6.43
C THR A 81 0.20 9.36 7.89
N VAL A 82 -0.40 10.52 8.17
CA VAL A 82 -0.59 11.04 9.54
C VAL A 82 -1.52 10.12 10.34
N ALA A 83 -2.61 9.64 9.73
CA ALA A 83 -3.52 8.68 10.36
C ALA A 83 -2.82 7.35 10.71
N ASP A 84 -1.98 6.82 9.80
CA ASP A 84 -1.19 5.61 10.04
C ASP A 84 -0.20 5.80 11.20
N PHE A 85 0.53 6.91 11.23
CA PHE A 85 1.45 7.20 12.33
C PHE A 85 0.71 7.27 13.67
N ARG A 86 -0.42 7.95 13.70
CA ARG A 86 -1.26 8.05 14.89
C ARG A 86 -1.77 6.68 15.36
N ALA A 87 -2.25 5.84 14.45
CA ALA A 87 -2.70 4.48 14.77
C ALA A 87 -1.58 3.62 15.39
N ARG A 88 -0.32 3.93 15.05
CA ARG A 88 0.89 3.31 15.64
C ARG A 88 1.37 4.00 16.91
N GLY A 89 0.67 5.00 17.42
CA GLY A 89 1.06 5.79 18.60
C GLY A 89 2.21 6.77 18.33
N ILE A 90 2.54 7.06 17.06
CA ILE A 90 3.59 7.99 16.67
C ILE A 90 2.98 9.37 16.49
N GLN A 91 3.62 10.38 17.06
CA GLN A 91 3.20 11.78 16.94
C GLN A 91 3.83 12.44 15.70
N VAL A 92 3.17 13.47 15.19
CA VAL A 92 3.66 14.25 14.04
C VAL A 92 3.68 15.72 14.41
N GLN A 93 4.82 16.37 14.18
CA GLN A 93 5.01 17.81 14.33
C GLN A 93 5.41 18.43 13.00
N SER A 94 4.74 19.52 12.62
CA SER A 94 5.11 20.34 11.46
C SER A 94 5.45 21.75 11.91
N ILE A 95 6.70 22.17 11.67
CA ILE A 95 7.23 23.44 12.22
C ILE A 95 6.55 24.62 11.53
N SER A 96 6.57 24.64 10.19
CA SER A 96 6.06 25.77 9.40
C SER A 96 4.53 25.86 9.41
N ASP A 97 3.83 24.73 9.56
CA ASP A 97 2.38 24.69 9.57
C ASP A 97 1.78 24.91 10.98
N GLY A 98 2.63 25.06 12.01
CA GLY A 98 2.20 25.26 13.40
C GLY A 98 1.51 24.03 14.02
N ILE A 99 1.73 22.84 13.47
CA ILE A 99 1.17 21.59 13.99
C ILE A 99 2.13 21.05 15.06
N ASP A 100 1.73 21.19 16.32
CA ASP A 100 2.50 20.69 17.48
C ASP A 100 1.59 19.82 18.35
N PRO A 101 1.85 18.52 18.46
CA PRO A 101 1.04 17.60 19.24
C PRO A 101 1.07 17.87 20.76
N SER A 102 2.02 18.65 21.25
CA SER A 102 2.08 19.06 22.65
C SER A 102 1.02 20.12 23.00
N THR A 103 0.59 20.89 22.00
CA THR A 103 -0.43 21.94 22.18
C THR A 103 -1.85 21.40 21.96
N THR A 104 -2.84 22.05 22.59
CA THR A 104 -4.26 21.69 22.41
C THR A 104 -4.72 21.93 20.98
N SER A 105 -4.30 23.05 20.38
CA SER A 105 -4.64 23.41 18.98
C SER A 105 -3.98 22.45 17.98
N GLY A 106 -2.71 22.09 18.19
CA GLY A 106 -2.02 21.13 17.31
C GLY A 106 -2.63 19.73 17.38
N ARG A 107 -3.01 19.27 18.58
CA ARG A 107 -3.75 18.01 18.72
C ARG A 107 -5.10 18.06 18.01
N LEU A 108 -5.85 19.18 18.14
CA LEU A 108 -7.12 19.35 17.43
C LEU A 108 -6.90 19.26 15.90
N LEU A 109 -5.92 19.97 15.36
CA LEU A 109 -5.60 19.92 13.93
C LEU A 109 -5.26 18.51 13.46
N LEU A 110 -4.42 17.76 14.20
CA LEU A 110 -4.10 16.37 13.88
C LEU A 110 -5.33 15.46 13.92
N HIS A 111 -6.25 15.68 14.87
CA HIS A 111 -7.52 14.95 14.91
C HIS A 111 -8.39 15.25 13.69
N MET A 112 -8.54 16.53 13.34
CA MET A 112 -9.31 16.95 12.15
C MET A 112 -8.73 16.36 10.86
N LEU A 113 -7.39 16.38 10.70
CA LEU A 113 -6.71 15.78 9.56
C LEU A 113 -6.97 14.27 9.49
N SER A 114 -6.90 13.56 10.62
CA SER A 114 -7.17 12.11 10.67
C SER A 114 -8.61 11.79 10.29
N THR A 115 -9.58 12.53 10.84
CA THR A 115 -11.01 12.34 10.52
C THR A 115 -11.30 12.63 9.05
N LEU A 116 -10.66 13.67 8.49
CA LEU A 116 -10.80 13.99 7.07
C LEU A 116 -10.22 12.86 6.19
N ALA A 117 -9.11 12.24 6.61
CA ALA A 117 -8.54 11.09 5.90
C ALA A 117 -9.50 9.87 5.88
N GLU A 118 -10.13 9.59 7.01
CA GLU A 118 -11.12 8.52 7.13
C GLU A 118 -12.33 8.79 6.23
N TYR A 119 -12.89 9.98 6.27
CA TYR A 119 -14.01 10.39 5.43
C TYR A 119 -13.70 10.28 3.93
N GLU A 120 -12.56 10.78 3.49
CA GLU A 120 -12.14 10.68 2.08
C GLU A 120 -11.95 9.22 1.65
N ARG A 121 -11.44 8.37 2.54
CA ARG A 121 -11.30 6.94 2.26
C ARG A 121 -12.68 6.27 2.09
N GLU A 122 -13.64 6.61 2.93
CA GLU A 122 -15.02 6.11 2.82
C GLU A 122 -15.65 6.52 1.48
N LEU A 123 -15.52 7.78 1.09
CA LEU A 123 -16.00 8.27 -0.20
C LEU A 123 -15.37 7.53 -1.41
N ILE A 124 -14.08 7.18 -1.32
CA ILE A 124 -13.41 6.38 -2.37
C ILE A 124 -14.01 4.98 -2.43
N ILE A 125 -14.21 4.34 -1.28
CA ILE A 125 -14.81 3.00 -1.20
C ILE A 125 -16.25 3.01 -1.77
N GLU A 126 -17.05 4.00 -1.43
CA GLU A 126 -18.41 4.17 -1.98
C GLU A 126 -18.40 4.29 -3.52
N ARG A 127 -17.51 5.14 -4.07
CA ARG A 127 -17.38 5.30 -5.54
C ARG A 127 -16.93 4.00 -6.21
N VAL A 128 -15.98 3.28 -5.62
CA VAL A 128 -15.51 1.98 -6.14
C VAL A 128 -16.66 0.96 -6.13
N ASN A 129 -17.39 0.87 -5.02
CA ASN A 129 -18.53 -0.06 -4.90
C ASN A 129 -19.65 0.28 -5.89
N ALA A 130 -19.99 1.56 -6.07
CA ALA A 130 -20.94 2.00 -7.07
C ALA A 130 -20.46 1.65 -8.50
N GLY A 131 -19.17 1.86 -8.79
CA GLY A 131 -18.57 1.47 -10.08
C GLY A 131 -18.63 -0.05 -10.32
N ILE A 132 -18.34 -0.87 -9.29
CA ILE A 132 -18.45 -2.34 -9.37
C ILE A 132 -19.90 -2.75 -9.60
N ALA A 133 -20.87 -2.15 -8.89
CA ALA A 133 -22.28 -2.43 -9.06
C ALA A 133 -22.73 -2.12 -10.51
N THR A 134 -22.38 -0.95 -11.03
CA THR A 134 -22.66 -0.56 -12.41
C THR A 134 -22.02 -1.51 -13.44
N ALA A 135 -20.75 -1.89 -13.22
CA ALA A 135 -20.07 -2.82 -14.13
C ALA A 135 -20.72 -4.21 -14.12
N ARG A 136 -21.18 -4.70 -12.96
CA ARG A 136 -21.92 -5.98 -12.85
C ARG A 136 -23.25 -5.94 -13.60
N THR A 137 -24.01 -4.86 -13.47
CA THR A 137 -25.26 -4.69 -14.22
C THR A 137 -25.04 -4.57 -15.73
N SER A 138 -23.87 -4.10 -16.15
CA SER A 138 -23.42 -4.07 -17.55
C SER A 138 -22.82 -5.40 -18.05
N GLY A 139 -22.87 -6.47 -17.24
CA GLY A 139 -22.40 -7.80 -17.64
C GLY A 139 -20.88 -8.03 -17.44
N ALA A 140 -20.17 -7.14 -16.77
CA ALA A 140 -18.76 -7.36 -16.50
C ALA A 140 -18.54 -8.50 -15.50
N ILE A 141 -17.70 -9.46 -15.88
CA ILE A 141 -17.31 -10.60 -15.06
C ILE A 141 -16.03 -10.25 -14.32
N PHE A 142 -16.11 -10.24 -12.99
CA PHE A 142 -14.97 -9.99 -12.11
C PHE A 142 -14.29 -11.31 -11.71
N GLY A 143 -13.00 -11.26 -11.50
CA GLY A 143 -12.20 -12.39 -11.05
C GLY A 143 -11.21 -12.86 -12.11
N ARG A 144 -10.65 -14.05 -11.88
CA ARG A 144 -9.73 -14.65 -12.85
C ARG A 144 -10.49 -14.99 -14.13
N PRO A 145 -9.99 -14.61 -15.32
CA PRO A 145 -10.59 -15.01 -16.58
C PRO A 145 -10.82 -16.52 -16.64
N LEU A 146 -11.96 -16.91 -17.19
CA LEU A 146 -12.24 -18.33 -17.42
C LEU A 146 -11.17 -18.89 -18.37
N SER A 147 -10.68 -20.07 -18.05
CA SER A 147 -9.74 -20.74 -18.95
C SER A 147 -10.48 -21.13 -20.22
N ASP A 148 -9.81 -21.00 -21.36
CA ASP A 148 -10.34 -21.39 -22.66
C ASP A 148 -10.81 -22.86 -22.65
N PRO A 149 -12.10 -23.13 -22.96
CA PRO A 149 -12.63 -24.49 -22.97
C PRO A 149 -11.90 -25.42 -23.93
N GLU A 150 -11.45 -24.93 -25.08
CA GLU A 150 -10.69 -25.73 -26.06
C GLU A 150 -9.34 -26.14 -25.50
N LEU A 151 -8.65 -25.21 -24.84
CA LEU A 151 -7.37 -25.48 -24.18
C LEU A 151 -7.52 -26.48 -23.02
N ILE A 152 -8.63 -26.39 -22.28
CA ILE A 152 -8.96 -27.36 -21.22
C ILE A 152 -9.17 -28.75 -21.82
N ALA A 153 -9.97 -28.86 -22.92
CA ALA A 153 -10.24 -30.12 -23.59
C ALA A 153 -8.94 -30.76 -24.13
N GLN A 154 -8.07 -30.00 -24.79
CA GLN A 154 -6.79 -30.49 -25.28
C GLN A 154 -5.91 -31.01 -24.13
N LYS A 155 -5.79 -30.28 -23.04
CA LYS A 155 -5.03 -30.70 -21.86
C LYS A 155 -5.60 -31.97 -21.24
N LEU A 156 -6.93 -32.10 -21.16
CA LEU A 156 -7.59 -33.31 -20.67
C LEU A 156 -7.27 -34.52 -21.52
N GLN A 157 -7.28 -34.41 -22.87
CA GLN A 157 -6.91 -35.49 -23.77
C GLN A 157 -5.49 -35.97 -23.52
N VAL A 158 -4.53 -35.04 -23.35
CA VAL A 158 -3.12 -35.40 -23.05
C VAL A 158 -3.02 -36.15 -21.72
N VAL A 159 -3.72 -35.69 -20.68
CA VAL A 159 -3.70 -36.34 -19.37
C VAL A 159 -4.32 -37.73 -19.43
N GLN A 160 -5.46 -37.88 -20.15
CA GLN A 160 -6.14 -39.16 -20.32
C GLN A 160 -5.30 -40.18 -21.11
N ALA A 161 -4.66 -39.74 -22.20
CA ALA A 161 -3.74 -40.59 -22.98
C ALA A 161 -2.54 -41.06 -22.13
N ALA A 162 -1.96 -40.15 -21.33
CA ALA A 162 -0.85 -40.51 -20.43
C ALA A 162 -1.28 -41.50 -19.33
N ARG A 163 -2.54 -41.41 -18.86
CA ARG A 163 -3.12 -42.35 -17.91
C ARG A 163 -3.39 -43.71 -18.53
N ALA A 164 -3.89 -43.75 -19.75
CA ALA A 164 -4.04 -45.01 -20.50
C ALA A 164 -2.70 -45.71 -20.74
N GLY A 165 -1.61 -44.94 -20.86
CA GLY A 165 -0.23 -45.43 -20.91
C GLY A 165 0.37 -45.81 -19.56
N GLY A 166 -0.42 -45.93 -18.48
CA GLY A 166 0.01 -46.42 -17.16
C GLY A 166 0.58 -45.36 -16.21
N LYS A 167 0.59 -44.09 -16.56
CA LYS A 167 1.07 -43.05 -15.63
C LYS A 167 0.07 -42.79 -14.49
N SER A 168 0.56 -42.44 -13.31
CA SER A 168 -0.28 -42.03 -12.20
C SER A 168 -1.01 -40.71 -12.53
N ALA A 169 -2.18 -40.44 -11.90
CA ALA A 169 -2.92 -39.24 -12.13
C ALA A 169 -2.12 -37.95 -11.83
N THR A 170 -1.25 -37.99 -10.84
CA THR A 170 -0.36 -36.88 -10.51
C THR A 170 0.68 -36.64 -11.59
N ALA A 171 1.37 -37.71 -12.05
CA ALA A 171 2.39 -37.60 -13.10
C ALA A 171 1.78 -37.18 -14.46
N ALA A 172 0.58 -37.66 -14.78
CA ALA A 172 -0.11 -37.29 -16.00
C ALA A 172 -0.57 -35.82 -15.98
N ALA A 173 -1.14 -35.35 -14.87
CA ALA A 173 -1.56 -33.96 -14.72
C ALA A 173 -0.38 -32.97 -14.80
N GLN A 174 0.77 -33.33 -14.25
CA GLN A 174 1.99 -32.52 -14.33
C GLN A 174 2.47 -32.25 -15.76
N LEU A 175 2.21 -33.14 -16.72
CA LEU A 175 2.59 -32.95 -18.13
C LEU A 175 1.98 -31.70 -18.75
N VAL A 176 0.80 -31.30 -18.25
CA VAL A 176 0.07 -30.11 -18.74
C VAL A 176 0.10 -28.96 -17.73
N GLY A 177 0.94 -29.03 -16.68
CA GLY A 177 1.07 -28.04 -15.65
C GLY A 177 -0.10 -27.98 -14.66
N TRP A 178 -0.85 -29.08 -14.51
CA TRP A 178 -1.97 -29.17 -13.58
C TRP A 178 -1.59 -29.92 -12.29
N SER A 179 -2.24 -29.55 -11.19
CA SER A 179 -2.28 -30.40 -10.00
C SER A 179 -3.28 -31.55 -10.22
N ARG A 180 -3.12 -32.63 -9.43
CA ARG A 180 -4.09 -33.74 -9.40
C ARG A 180 -5.53 -33.26 -9.16
N ALA A 181 -5.71 -32.30 -8.23
CA ALA A 181 -7.02 -31.72 -7.92
C ALA A 181 -7.61 -30.95 -9.12
N THR A 182 -6.79 -30.20 -9.86
CA THR A 182 -7.19 -29.48 -11.06
C THR A 182 -7.66 -30.43 -12.16
N PHE A 183 -6.92 -31.53 -12.37
CA PHE A 183 -7.34 -32.56 -13.33
C PHE A 183 -8.72 -33.14 -13.02
N TYR A 184 -8.95 -33.60 -11.78
CA TYR A 184 -10.25 -34.16 -11.42
C TYR A 184 -11.41 -33.14 -11.49
N ARG A 185 -11.18 -31.89 -11.16
CA ARG A 185 -12.17 -30.81 -11.30
C ARG A 185 -12.60 -30.62 -12.74
N HIS A 186 -11.67 -30.57 -13.68
CA HIS A 186 -11.98 -30.45 -15.10
C HIS A 186 -12.60 -31.72 -15.68
N GLN A 187 -12.18 -32.90 -15.20
CA GLN A 187 -12.79 -34.17 -15.60
C GLN A 187 -14.26 -34.27 -15.15
N ALA A 188 -14.58 -33.87 -13.92
CA ALA A 188 -15.93 -33.85 -13.38
C ALA A 188 -16.87 -32.86 -14.11
N GLY A 189 -16.32 -31.71 -14.53
CA GLY A 189 -17.08 -30.69 -15.29
C GLY A 189 -17.47 -31.11 -16.72
N LEU A 190 -16.90 -32.19 -17.25
CA LEU A 190 -17.25 -32.76 -18.54
C LEU A 190 -18.21 -33.94 -18.42
N SER A 191 -18.52 -34.39 -17.20
CA SER A 191 -19.58 -35.43 -17.03
C SER A 191 -20.94 -34.76 -17.20
N PRO A 192 -21.76 -35.16 -18.17
CA PRO A 192 -23.13 -34.63 -18.29
C PRO A 192 -23.87 -34.95 -17.00
N SER A 193 -24.50 -33.92 -16.40
CA SER A 193 -25.45 -34.10 -15.32
C SER A 193 -26.56 -35.06 -15.81
N GLN A 194 -26.63 -36.25 -15.20
CA GLN A 194 -27.81 -37.08 -15.30
C GLN A 194 -28.95 -36.49 -14.47
#